data_7124177f79e8844ebeb89148758cc555
#
_entry.id   7124177f79e8844ebeb89148758cc555
#
_cell.length_a   1.000
_cell.length_b   1.000
_cell.length_c   1.000
_cell.angle_alpha   90.00
_cell.angle_beta   90.00
_cell.angle_gamma   90.00
#
_symmetry.space_group_name_H-M   'P 1'
#
loop_
_entity.id
_entity.type
_entity.pdbx_description
1 polymer ?
#
loop_
_entity_poly.entity_id
_entity_poly.type
_entity_poly.pdbx_seq_one_letter_code
_entity_poly.pdbx_strand_id
1 'polypeptide(L)'
;MMHFAAYLLNGRKPYATMGNDAFRSLQSLLCCNELAKATPKHDMPDVTWYPETEFCYMKNKHGMFVATKGGFNNESHNHNDVGTFSLYLNTIPVLIDAGVGTYTKQTFGKDRYKIWTMQSDYHNLPMINGVPQKFGQEYKATNTVCNEKKRMFSTDIATAYPAEAKVKSWVRSYALDDKKLIIGDNYTLDLSLIHI
;
A
#
# COMPACT_ATOMS: atom_id res chain seq x y z
N MET A 1 -21.17 -5.86 0.72
CA MET A 1 -20.40 -5.39 1.89
C MET A 1 -20.83 -6.08 3.19
N MET A 2 -22.11 -6.10 3.55
CA MET A 2 -22.60 -6.77 4.79
C MET A 2 -22.24 -8.25 4.91
N HIS A 3 -22.34 -9.04 3.85
CA HIS A 3 -21.97 -10.46 3.84
C HIS A 3 -20.48 -10.68 4.13
N PHE A 4 -19.61 -9.80 3.63
CA PHE A 4 -18.18 -9.87 3.91
C PHE A 4 -17.88 -9.47 5.36
N ALA A 5 -18.53 -8.44 5.88
CA ALA A 5 -18.40 -8.05 7.28
C ALA A 5 -18.87 -9.18 8.21
N ALA A 6 -19.98 -9.87 7.88
CA ALA A 6 -20.44 -11.05 8.61
C ALA A 6 -19.43 -12.21 8.56
N TYR A 7 -18.75 -12.40 7.42
CA TYR A 7 -17.65 -13.35 7.29
C TYR A 7 -16.50 -13.02 8.24
N LEU A 8 -16.08 -11.75 8.30
CA LEU A 8 -15.01 -11.32 9.19
C LEU A 8 -15.34 -11.48 10.68
N LEU A 9 -16.63 -11.39 11.04
CA LEU A 9 -17.06 -11.65 12.42
C LEU A 9 -16.89 -13.11 12.83
N ASN A 10 -16.79 -14.04 11.88
CA ASN A 10 -16.58 -15.46 12.13
C ASN A 10 -17.53 -16.04 13.22
N GLY A 11 -18.84 -15.77 13.07
CA GLY A 11 -19.86 -16.21 14.02
C GLY A 11 -19.97 -15.38 15.30
N ARG A 12 -19.12 -14.37 15.50
CA ARG A 12 -19.26 -13.43 16.63
C ARG A 12 -20.45 -12.52 16.43
N LYS A 13 -21.15 -12.19 17.49
CA LYS A 13 -22.25 -11.22 17.42
C LYS A 13 -21.67 -9.82 17.17
N PRO A 14 -22.24 -9.06 16.19
CA PRO A 14 -21.86 -7.67 16.03
C PRO A 14 -22.29 -6.85 17.25
N TYR A 15 -21.50 -5.86 17.58
CA TYR A 15 -21.81 -4.89 18.65
C TYR A 15 -21.42 -3.49 18.19
N ALA A 16 -22.15 -2.50 18.69
CA ALA A 16 -21.82 -1.11 18.52
C ALA A 16 -21.13 -0.58 19.76
N THR A 17 -20.07 0.20 19.58
CA THR A 17 -19.39 0.92 20.64
C THR A 17 -19.65 2.41 20.53
N MET A 18 -19.82 3.09 21.66
CA MET A 18 -19.85 4.54 21.69
C MET A 18 -18.40 5.04 21.56
N GLY A 19 -18.07 5.52 20.38
CA GLY A 19 -16.81 6.20 20.10
C GLY A 19 -16.93 7.73 20.24
N ASN A 20 -15.86 8.44 19.91
CA ASN A 20 -15.84 9.91 19.91
C ASN A 20 -16.63 10.52 18.74
N ASP A 21 -17.12 9.71 17.81
CA ASP A 21 -17.92 10.12 16.64
C ASP A 21 -19.34 9.58 16.81
N ALA A 22 -20.26 10.43 17.25
CA ALA A 22 -21.64 10.06 17.47
C ALA A 22 -22.35 9.58 16.21
N PHE A 23 -22.03 10.16 15.05
CA PHE A 23 -22.64 9.78 13.75
C PHE A 23 -22.23 8.35 13.36
N ARG A 24 -20.94 8.02 13.43
CA ARG A 24 -20.46 6.67 13.14
C ARG A 24 -20.99 5.65 14.14
N SER A 25 -21.08 6.02 15.42
CA SER A 25 -21.66 5.17 16.45
C SER A 25 -23.12 4.85 16.16
N LEU A 26 -23.90 5.85 15.76
CA LEU A 26 -25.30 5.66 15.36
C LEU A 26 -25.42 4.79 14.12
N GLN A 27 -24.63 5.02 13.08
CA GLN A 27 -24.62 4.17 11.89
C GLN A 27 -24.27 2.72 12.24
N SER A 28 -23.28 2.49 13.10
CA SER A 28 -22.91 1.15 13.55
C SER A 28 -24.06 0.47 14.28
N LEU A 29 -24.78 1.19 15.13
CA LEU A 29 -25.95 0.68 15.84
C LEU A 29 -27.06 0.28 14.86
N LEU A 30 -27.38 1.12 13.90
CA LEU A 30 -28.41 0.85 12.88
C LEU A 30 -28.05 -0.37 12.02
N CYS A 31 -26.77 -0.55 11.69
CA CYS A 31 -26.29 -1.66 10.88
C CYS A 31 -26.15 -2.98 11.65
N CYS A 32 -26.05 -2.97 12.97
CA CYS A 32 -25.84 -4.19 13.77
C CYS A 32 -26.89 -5.27 13.52
N ASN A 33 -28.16 -4.89 13.43
CA ASN A 33 -29.27 -5.85 13.22
C ASN A 33 -29.23 -6.47 11.81
N GLU A 34 -28.90 -5.70 10.79
CA GLU A 34 -28.73 -6.21 9.43
C GLU A 34 -27.51 -7.11 9.32
N LEU A 35 -26.40 -6.70 9.93
CA LEU A 35 -25.16 -7.48 9.96
C LEU A 35 -25.34 -8.82 10.69
N ALA A 36 -26.10 -8.85 11.79
CA ALA A 36 -26.41 -10.07 12.51
C ALA A 36 -27.19 -11.10 11.69
N LYS A 37 -28.00 -10.62 10.73
CA LYS A 37 -28.82 -11.45 9.83
C LYS A 37 -28.10 -11.80 8.53
N ALA A 38 -26.98 -11.17 8.21
CA ALA A 38 -26.26 -11.36 6.95
C ALA A 38 -25.60 -12.73 6.90
N THR A 39 -25.76 -13.44 5.80
CA THR A 39 -25.04 -14.71 5.57
C THR A 39 -23.56 -14.42 5.31
N PRO A 40 -22.64 -15.06 6.04
CA PRO A 40 -21.21 -14.90 5.81
C PRO A 40 -20.82 -15.28 4.37
N LYS A 41 -20.15 -14.40 3.64
CA LYS A 41 -19.69 -14.66 2.28
C LYS A 41 -18.31 -14.06 2.07
N HIS A 42 -17.37 -14.89 1.64
CA HIS A 42 -16.05 -14.50 1.21
C HIS A 42 -16.01 -14.41 -0.32
N ASP A 43 -16.28 -13.26 -0.84
CA ASP A 43 -16.39 -13.00 -2.28
C ASP A 43 -15.48 -11.81 -2.66
N MET A 44 -14.18 -12.02 -2.45
CA MET A 44 -13.19 -11.02 -2.84
C MET A 44 -12.61 -11.38 -4.21
N PRO A 45 -12.54 -10.43 -5.15
CA PRO A 45 -11.90 -10.65 -6.44
C PRO A 45 -10.41 -10.96 -6.27
N ASP A 46 -9.81 -11.59 -7.29
CA ASP A 46 -8.37 -11.87 -7.29
C ASP A 46 -7.53 -10.60 -7.36
N VAL A 47 -8.08 -9.54 -7.94
CA VAL A 47 -7.47 -8.21 -7.97
C VAL A 47 -8.48 -7.18 -7.49
N THR A 48 -8.04 -6.30 -6.63
CA THR A 48 -8.77 -5.09 -6.24
C THR A 48 -7.90 -3.89 -6.55
N TRP A 49 -8.36 -3.03 -7.44
CA TRP A 49 -7.67 -1.84 -7.88
C TRP A 49 -8.44 -0.58 -7.51
N TYR A 50 -7.77 0.38 -6.91
CA TYR A 50 -8.29 1.70 -6.55
C TYR A 50 -7.54 2.77 -7.36
N PRO A 51 -8.05 3.19 -8.53
CA PRO A 51 -7.32 4.07 -9.45
C PRO A 51 -7.04 5.47 -8.87
N GLU A 52 -7.92 5.98 -8.01
CA GLU A 52 -7.77 7.32 -7.43
C GLU A 52 -6.65 7.42 -6.40
N THR A 53 -6.35 6.33 -5.73
CA THR A 53 -5.30 6.26 -4.69
C THR A 53 -4.14 5.38 -5.11
N GLU A 54 -4.25 4.77 -6.28
CA GLU A 54 -3.26 3.85 -6.85
C GLU A 54 -2.86 2.68 -5.94
N PHE A 55 -3.81 2.18 -5.11
CA PHE A 55 -3.63 0.95 -4.35
C PHE A 55 -4.07 -0.25 -5.15
N CYS A 56 -3.23 -1.28 -5.20
CA CYS A 56 -3.52 -2.55 -5.84
C CYS A 56 -3.30 -3.71 -4.87
N TYR A 57 -4.32 -4.56 -4.77
CA TYR A 57 -4.29 -5.79 -4.01
C TYR A 57 -4.49 -6.97 -4.93
N MET A 58 -3.60 -7.94 -4.88
CA MET A 58 -3.66 -9.15 -5.71
C MET A 58 -3.57 -10.39 -4.83
N LYS A 59 -4.36 -11.40 -5.14
CA LYS A 59 -4.28 -12.70 -4.48
C LYS A 59 -4.34 -13.84 -5.50
N ASN A 60 -3.85 -15.00 -5.09
CA ASN A 60 -4.02 -16.23 -5.84
C ASN A 60 -4.68 -17.33 -5.00
N LYS A 61 -5.06 -18.42 -5.64
CA LYS A 61 -5.71 -19.57 -4.98
C LYS A 61 -4.79 -20.37 -4.04
N HIS A 62 -3.49 -20.09 -4.05
CA HIS A 62 -2.48 -20.77 -3.23
C HIS A 62 -2.06 -19.97 -2.00
N GLY A 63 -2.85 -18.96 -1.63
CA GLY A 63 -2.67 -18.20 -0.40
C GLY A 63 -1.67 -17.06 -0.48
N MET A 64 -1.12 -16.72 -1.66
CA MET A 64 -0.35 -15.49 -1.82
C MET A 64 -1.28 -14.28 -1.88
N PHE A 65 -0.92 -13.24 -1.15
CA PHE A 65 -1.57 -11.94 -1.17
C PHE A 65 -0.51 -10.85 -1.23
N VAL A 66 -0.66 -9.95 -2.18
CA VAL A 66 0.24 -8.81 -2.41
C VAL A 66 -0.56 -7.53 -2.30
N ALA A 67 -0.07 -6.59 -1.51
CA ALA A 67 -0.53 -5.21 -1.47
C ALA A 67 0.58 -4.32 -2.00
N THR A 68 0.28 -3.43 -2.92
CA THR A 68 1.22 -2.45 -3.48
C THR A 68 0.51 -1.14 -3.79
N LYS A 69 1.28 -0.07 -3.93
CA LYS A 69 0.73 1.27 -4.22
C LYS A 69 1.64 2.07 -5.16
N GLY A 70 1.02 2.99 -5.89
CA GLY A 70 1.65 4.17 -6.47
C GLY A 70 1.42 5.39 -5.60
N GLY A 71 0.61 6.37 -6.06
CA GLY A 71 0.22 7.56 -5.32
C GLY A 71 1.34 8.59 -5.18
N PHE A 72 1.35 9.35 -4.10
CA PHE A 72 2.31 10.43 -3.88
C PHE A 72 2.69 10.59 -2.40
N ASN A 73 3.84 11.21 -2.15
CA ASN A 73 4.40 11.35 -0.80
C ASN A 73 3.86 12.58 -0.04
N ASN A 74 2.56 12.85 -0.12
CA ASN A 74 1.85 13.86 0.68
C ASN A 74 0.38 13.49 0.88
N GLU A 75 0.08 12.21 0.95
CA GLU A 75 -1.25 11.70 1.29
C GLU A 75 -1.56 11.90 2.77
N SER A 76 -2.83 11.73 3.17
CA SER A 76 -3.19 11.74 4.58
C SER A 76 -2.50 10.58 5.32
N HIS A 77 -1.87 10.85 6.46
CA HIS A 77 -1.07 9.90 7.23
C HIS A 77 0.12 9.30 6.47
N ASN A 78 0.68 10.05 5.54
CA ASN A 78 1.70 9.61 4.58
C ASN A 78 2.98 9.05 5.20
N HIS A 79 3.55 8.06 4.52
CA HIS A 79 4.97 7.66 4.57
C HIS A 79 5.60 7.96 3.21
N ASN A 80 6.93 8.02 3.13
CA ASN A 80 7.62 8.12 1.85
C ASN A 80 7.76 6.70 1.27
N ASP A 81 6.69 6.20 0.65
CA ASP A 81 6.52 4.78 0.36
C ASP A 81 5.94 4.49 -1.03
N VAL A 82 6.06 5.42 -1.97
CA VAL A 82 5.60 5.26 -3.36
C VAL A 82 6.29 4.07 -4.01
N GLY A 83 5.48 3.11 -4.49
CA GLY A 83 5.98 1.86 -5.10
C GLY A 83 6.36 0.77 -4.10
N THR A 84 6.01 0.90 -2.82
CA THR A 84 6.21 -0.16 -1.83
C THR A 84 5.25 -1.33 -2.03
N PHE A 85 5.53 -2.44 -1.38
CA PHE A 85 4.65 -3.61 -1.36
C PHE A 85 4.76 -4.38 -0.05
N SER A 86 3.74 -5.19 0.21
CA SER A 86 3.74 -6.22 1.26
C SER A 86 3.32 -7.55 0.67
N LEU A 87 3.91 -8.64 1.13
CA LEU A 87 3.61 -10.00 0.69
C LEU A 87 3.21 -10.86 1.88
N TYR A 88 2.09 -11.56 1.74
CA TYR A 88 1.60 -12.55 2.68
C TYR A 88 1.47 -13.91 2.01
N LEU A 89 1.72 -14.98 2.76
CA LEU A 89 1.48 -16.35 2.35
C LEU A 89 0.63 -17.06 3.43
N ASN A 90 -0.55 -17.51 3.06
CA ASN A 90 -1.51 -18.15 3.98
C ASN A 90 -1.75 -17.31 5.25
N THR A 91 -1.96 -16.00 5.08
CA THR A 91 -2.14 -15.00 6.14
C THR A 91 -0.89 -14.67 6.97
N ILE A 92 0.23 -15.35 6.73
CA ILE A 92 1.50 -15.08 7.39
C ILE A 92 2.23 -13.98 6.61
N PRO A 93 2.63 -12.88 7.24
CA PRO A 93 3.42 -11.85 6.59
C PRO A 93 4.84 -12.37 6.28
N VAL A 94 5.26 -12.25 5.02
CA VAL A 94 6.59 -12.68 4.53
C VAL A 94 7.50 -11.48 4.28
N LEU A 95 6.98 -10.48 3.57
CA LEU A 95 7.61 -9.18 3.40
C LEU A 95 6.63 -8.13 3.89
N ILE A 96 7.02 -7.39 4.92
CA ILE A 96 6.13 -6.46 5.62
C ILE A 96 6.55 -5.02 5.40
N ASP A 97 5.64 -4.13 5.67
CA ASP A 97 5.91 -2.72 5.94
C ASP A 97 6.24 -2.54 7.43
N ALA A 98 7.12 -1.58 7.74
CA ALA A 98 7.51 -1.29 9.13
C ALA A 98 6.35 -0.75 9.99
N GLY A 99 5.28 -0.28 9.35
CA GLY A 99 4.13 0.30 10.03
C GLY A 99 4.41 1.68 10.62
N VAL A 100 3.52 2.16 11.47
CA VAL A 100 3.54 3.57 11.93
C VAL A 100 4.20 3.79 13.30
N GLY A 101 4.38 2.76 14.10
CA GLY A 101 4.81 2.90 15.50
C GLY A 101 3.81 3.68 16.36
N THR A 102 4.29 4.25 17.45
CA THR A 102 3.46 5.04 18.37
C THR A 102 3.32 6.48 17.88
N TYR A 103 2.08 6.97 17.82
CA TYR A 103 1.82 8.37 17.48
C TYR A 103 2.27 9.30 18.60
N THR A 104 3.07 10.30 18.26
CA THR A 104 3.58 11.33 19.17
C THR A 104 3.33 12.71 18.59
N LYS A 105 3.68 13.76 19.33
CA LYS A 105 3.65 15.14 18.81
C LYS A 105 4.51 15.29 17.55
N GLN A 106 5.64 14.60 17.46
CA GLN A 106 6.51 14.59 16.27
C GLN A 106 5.80 14.05 15.04
N THR A 107 4.94 13.04 15.20
CA THR A 107 4.20 12.42 14.09
C THR A 107 3.33 13.42 13.32
N PHE A 108 2.86 14.48 13.99
CA PHE A 108 2.01 15.51 13.41
C PHE A 108 2.74 16.83 13.15
N GLY A 109 4.05 16.85 13.34
CA GLY A 109 4.88 18.04 13.19
C GLY A 109 5.76 18.03 11.94
N LYS A 110 6.52 19.11 11.75
CA LYS A 110 7.51 19.28 10.66
C LYS A 110 8.63 18.22 10.68
N ASP A 111 8.85 17.58 11.82
CA ASP A 111 9.88 16.56 12.00
C ASP A 111 9.35 15.12 11.80
N ARG A 112 8.15 14.96 11.22
CA ARG A 112 7.54 13.67 10.93
C ARG A 112 8.49 12.72 10.19
N TYR A 113 9.11 13.21 9.13
CA TYR A 113 9.97 12.39 8.25
C TYR A 113 11.40 12.19 8.80
N LYS A 114 11.67 12.60 10.04
CA LYS A 114 12.82 12.14 10.83
C LYS A 114 12.52 10.84 11.60
N ILE A 115 11.26 10.44 11.68
CA ILE A 115 10.86 9.15 12.24
C ILE A 115 11.19 8.08 11.20
N TRP A 116 11.97 7.08 11.60
CA TRP A 116 12.51 6.08 10.67
C TRP A 116 11.41 5.31 9.92
N THR A 117 10.28 4.99 10.58
CA THR A 117 9.15 4.30 9.93
C THR A 117 8.44 5.12 8.85
N MET A 118 8.72 6.41 8.75
CA MET A 118 8.15 7.31 7.74
C MET A 118 9.09 7.47 6.51
N GLN A 119 10.31 6.93 6.59
CA GLN A 119 11.34 7.07 5.56
C GLN A 119 11.34 5.89 4.60
N SER A 120 11.58 6.14 3.32
CA SER A 120 11.57 5.12 2.27
C SER A 120 12.62 4.01 2.47
N ASP A 121 13.67 4.28 3.22
CA ASP A 121 14.77 3.37 3.50
C ASP A 121 14.32 2.13 4.29
N TYR A 122 13.20 2.24 4.98
CA TYR A 122 12.62 1.20 5.82
C TYR A 122 11.35 0.58 5.23
N HIS A 123 11.05 0.90 3.98
CA HIS A 123 10.02 0.27 3.17
C HIS A 123 10.64 -0.67 2.14
N ASN A 124 9.84 -1.48 1.45
CA ASN A 124 10.32 -2.40 0.41
C ASN A 124 10.60 -1.65 -0.90
N LEU A 125 11.56 -0.72 -0.85
CA LEU A 125 11.89 0.22 -1.91
C LEU A 125 13.40 0.23 -2.22
N PRO A 126 13.80 0.58 -3.44
CA PRO A 126 15.20 0.80 -3.74
C PRO A 126 15.71 2.10 -3.12
N MET A 127 16.94 2.10 -2.64
CA MET A 127 17.71 3.32 -2.43
C MET A 127 18.46 3.63 -3.71
N ILE A 128 18.18 4.75 -4.36
CA ILE A 128 18.74 5.05 -5.67
C ILE A 128 19.93 6.00 -5.48
N ASN A 129 21.14 5.54 -5.81
CA ASN A 129 22.39 6.29 -5.62
C ASN A 129 22.59 6.80 -4.17
N GLY A 130 22.12 6.03 -3.18
CA GLY A 130 22.17 6.42 -1.78
C GLY A 130 21.17 7.51 -1.37
N VAL A 131 20.18 7.81 -2.23
CA VAL A 131 19.18 8.87 -2.01
C VAL A 131 17.82 8.25 -1.78
N PRO A 132 17.14 8.55 -0.65
CA PRO A 132 15.79 8.10 -0.35
C PRO A 132 14.73 8.93 -1.09
N GLN A 133 13.49 8.46 -1.08
CA GLN A 133 12.34 9.26 -1.50
C GLN A 133 12.14 10.46 -0.56
N LYS A 134 11.49 11.48 -1.07
CA LYS A 134 11.27 12.73 -0.35
C LYS A 134 9.78 13.00 -0.15
N PHE A 135 9.46 13.72 0.91
CA PHE A 135 8.11 14.19 1.17
C PHE A 135 7.77 15.37 0.25
N GLY A 136 6.54 15.38 -0.25
CA GLY A 136 5.98 16.42 -1.07
C GLY A 136 4.99 15.89 -2.10
N GLN A 137 4.05 16.70 -2.52
CA GLN A 137 3.05 16.34 -3.53
C GLN A 137 3.67 16.12 -4.92
N GLU A 138 4.80 16.73 -5.17
CA GLU A 138 5.61 16.57 -6.39
C GLU A 138 6.29 15.20 -6.46
N TYR A 139 6.56 14.56 -5.31
CA TYR A 139 7.17 13.23 -5.21
C TYR A 139 6.11 12.15 -5.31
N LYS A 140 5.93 11.60 -6.50
CA LYS A 140 4.79 10.74 -6.83
C LYS A 140 5.13 9.65 -7.82
N ALA A 141 4.27 8.67 -7.92
CA ALA A 141 4.23 7.71 -9.01
C ALA A 141 3.78 8.35 -10.31
N THR A 142 4.20 7.78 -11.43
CA THR A 142 3.72 8.12 -12.76
C THR A 142 3.52 6.85 -13.58
N ASN A 143 2.72 6.95 -14.65
CA ASN A 143 2.46 5.82 -15.55
C ASN A 143 1.99 4.54 -14.84
N THR A 144 1.16 4.71 -13.80
CA THR A 144 0.64 3.59 -13.03
C THR A 144 -0.44 2.85 -13.81
N VAL A 145 -0.26 1.54 -13.93
CA VAL A 145 -1.15 0.65 -14.70
C VAL A 145 -1.45 -0.60 -13.88
N CYS A 146 -2.73 -0.96 -13.82
CA CYS A 146 -3.18 -2.25 -13.29
C CYS A 146 -3.84 -3.07 -14.40
N ASN A 147 -3.40 -4.30 -14.59
CA ASN A 147 -4.05 -5.29 -15.44
C ASN A 147 -4.65 -6.40 -14.57
N GLU A 148 -5.93 -6.24 -14.24
CA GLU A 148 -6.65 -7.15 -13.34
C GLU A 148 -6.69 -8.59 -13.88
N LYS A 149 -6.87 -8.79 -15.19
CA LYS A 149 -6.94 -10.12 -15.82
C LYS A 149 -5.64 -10.88 -15.72
N LYS A 150 -4.51 -10.17 -15.77
CA LYS A 150 -3.17 -10.76 -15.67
C LYS A 150 -2.61 -10.75 -14.26
N ARG A 151 -3.31 -10.13 -13.31
CA ARG A 151 -2.82 -9.88 -11.94
C ARG A 151 -1.44 -9.21 -11.96
N MET A 152 -1.40 -8.07 -12.66
CA MET A 152 -0.17 -7.28 -12.85
C MET A 152 -0.42 -5.83 -12.47
N PHE A 153 0.55 -5.25 -11.79
CA PHE A 153 0.60 -3.83 -11.47
C PHE A 153 1.98 -3.30 -11.84
N SER A 154 2.06 -2.09 -12.36
CA SER A 154 3.33 -1.42 -12.61
C SER A 154 3.20 0.09 -12.44
N THR A 155 4.29 0.72 -12.00
CA THR A 155 4.36 2.17 -11.80
C THR A 155 5.78 2.65 -11.97
N ASP A 156 5.97 3.85 -12.51
CA ASP A 156 7.27 4.52 -12.54
C ASP A 156 7.41 5.36 -11.27
N ILE A 157 8.40 5.03 -10.46
CA ILE A 157 8.67 5.66 -9.16
C ILE A 157 9.82 6.68 -9.21
N ALA A 158 10.38 6.96 -10.38
CA ALA A 158 11.53 7.87 -10.49
C ALA A 158 11.25 9.26 -9.92
N THR A 159 10.04 9.79 -10.18
CA THR A 159 9.64 11.12 -9.69
C THR A 159 9.34 11.18 -8.19
N ALA A 160 9.29 10.03 -7.50
CA ALA A 160 9.23 9.98 -6.03
C ALA A 160 10.58 10.31 -5.37
N TYR A 161 11.66 10.31 -6.14
CA TYR A 161 13.01 10.63 -5.70
C TYR A 161 13.41 12.04 -6.12
N PRO A 162 14.20 12.76 -5.30
CA PRO A 162 14.69 14.07 -5.68
C PRO A 162 15.78 13.98 -6.76
N ALA A 163 16.12 15.12 -7.39
CA ALA A 163 17.05 15.18 -8.51
C ALA A 163 18.44 14.60 -8.20
N GLU A 164 18.86 14.64 -6.94
CA GLU A 164 20.11 14.08 -6.45
C GLU A 164 20.22 12.56 -6.66
N ALA A 165 19.09 11.87 -6.77
CA ALA A 165 19.05 10.44 -7.09
C ALA A 165 19.49 10.13 -8.52
N LYS A 166 19.53 11.13 -9.42
CA LYS A 166 19.96 11.01 -10.81
C LYS A 166 19.30 9.85 -11.55
N VAL A 167 18.00 9.67 -11.35
CA VAL A 167 17.18 8.66 -11.99
C VAL A 167 16.28 9.30 -13.04
N LYS A 168 16.27 8.76 -14.27
CA LYS A 168 15.38 9.22 -15.35
C LYS A 168 14.07 8.45 -15.38
N SER A 169 14.13 7.14 -15.13
CA SER A 169 12.98 6.27 -15.03
C SER A 169 13.29 5.11 -14.10
N TRP A 170 12.28 4.63 -13.38
CA TRP A 170 12.35 3.42 -12.57
C TRP A 170 10.97 2.76 -12.55
N VAL A 171 10.73 1.93 -13.55
CA VAL A 171 9.46 1.21 -13.67
C VAL A 171 9.53 -0.06 -12.85
N ARG A 172 8.80 -0.07 -11.75
CA ARG A 172 8.62 -1.24 -10.90
C ARG A 172 7.34 -1.97 -11.28
N SER A 173 7.43 -3.27 -11.44
CA SER A 173 6.33 -4.13 -11.83
C SER A 173 6.15 -5.30 -10.88
N TYR A 174 4.90 -5.71 -10.71
CA TYR A 174 4.47 -6.84 -9.90
C TYR A 174 3.60 -7.73 -10.75
N ALA A 175 3.92 -9.02 -10.83
CA ALA A 175 3.11 -10.01 -11.52
C ALA A 175 2.91 -11.22 -10.61
N LEU A 176 1.65 -11.50 -10.30
CA LEU A 176 1.27 -12.61 -9.43
C LEU A 176 0.65 -13.73 -10.26
N ASP A 177 1.36 -14.84 -10.41
CA ASP A 177 0.78 -16.07 -10.95
C ASP A 177 0.38 -17.04 -9.82
N ASP A 178 0.01 -18.27 -10.18
CA ASP A 178 -0.41 -19.26 -9.21
C ASP A 178 0.74 -19.83 -8.36
N LYS A 179 1.99 -19.63 -8.75
CA LYS A 179 3.16 -20.25 -8.11
C LYS A 179 4.11 -19.23 -7.49
N LYS A 180 4.16 -18.02 -8.01
CA LYS A 180 5.16 -17.02 -7.63
C LYS A 180 4.66 -15.59 -7.80
N LEU A 181 5.25 -14.69 -7.03
CA LEU A 181 5.27 -13.26 -7.29
C LEU A 181 6.58 -12.92 -7.99
N ILE A 182 6.50 -12.23 -9.11
CA ILE A 182 7.66 -11.64 -9.79
C ILE A 182 7.62 -10.14 -9.54
N ILE A 183 8.71 -9.61 -8.99
CA ILE A 183 8.94 -8.18 -8.85
C ILE A 183 10.08 -7.84 -9.80
N GLY A 184 9.83 -6.90 -10.72
CA GLY A 184 10.82 -6.47 -11.70
C GLY A 184 11.03 -4.97 -11.64
N ASP A 185 12.29 -4.55 -11.64
CA ASP A 185 12.69 -3.16 -11.76
C ASP A 185 13.43 -2.94 -13.09
N ASN A 186 12.90 -2.04 -13.92
CA ASN A 186 13.53 -1.59 -15.16
C ASN A 186 13.82 -0.10 -15.05
N TYR A 187 15.09 0.29 -15.09
CA TYR A 187 15.48 1.65 -14.75
C TYR A 187 16.53 2.23 -15.72
N THR A 188 16.54 3.57 -15.78
CA THR A 188 17.56 4.36 -16.47
C THR A 188 18.07 5.42 -15.51
N LEU A 189 19.38 5.42 -15.28
CA LEU A 189 20.06 6.40 -14.44
C LEU A 189 20.69 7.50 -15.32
N ASP A 190 20.76 8.71 -14.78
CA ASP A 190 21.46 9.84 -15.38
C ASP A 190 22.88 9.92 -14.79
N LEU A 191 23.63 8.83 -14.96
CA LEU A 191 25.02 8.77 -14.50
C LEU A 191 25.92 9.23 -15.64
N SER A 192 26.67 10.30 -15.43
CA SER A 192 27.78 10.65 -16.30
C SER A 192 28.87 9.56 -16.19
N LEU A 193 29.31 9.02 -17.31
CA LEU A 193 30.41 8.04 -17.38
C LEU A 193 31.80 8.62 -17.01
N ILE A 194 31.87 9.80 -16.37
CA ILE A 194 33.11 10.53 -16.09
C ILE A 194 33.68 10.21 -14.69
N HIS A 195 33.31 9.13 -14.07
CA HIS A 195 33.95 8.68 -12.83
C HIS A 195 34.20 7.17 -12.87
N ILE A 196 35.15 6.77 -13.72
CA ILE A 196 35.92 5.56 -13.56
C ILE A 196 37.36 5.98 -13.21
#